data_f9c53f1c21ba04d20ee728435c46a22d
#
_entry.id   f9c53f1c21ba04d20ee728435c46a22d
#
_cell.length_a   1.000
_cell.length_b   1.000
_cell.length_c   1.000
_cell.angle_alpha   90.00
_cell.angle_beta   90.00
_cell.angle_gamma   90.00
#
_symmetry.space_group_name_H-M   'P 1'
#
loop_
_entity.id
_entity.type
_entity.pdbx_description
1 polymer ?
#
loop_
_entity_poly.entity_id
_entity_poly.type
_entity_poly.pdbx_seq_one_letter_code
_entity_poly.pdbx_strand_id
1 'polypeptide(L)'
;MILNYARDLLVNDDDMAEALKSGKVKKYITDFPNAKTSAMEGVIATPHLGASTEESEDNCAVMAADELKDYLENGNIKNSVNYPACDMGICQVAGRIGLLHANIPNMIGQITSILAAEGINIANMTNKSRDKYAYTLLDLEDPAKAEAVSHLEKINGMYKVRVIKG
;
A
#
# COMPACT_ATOMS: atom_id res chain seq x y z
N MET A 1 27.68 23.09 -2.03
CA MET A 1 26.24 23.35 -2.04
C MET A 1 25.53 22.03 -1.84
N ILE A 2 24.50 21.97 -1.00
CA ILE A 2 23.67 20.80 -0.76
C ILE A 2 22.23 21.19 -1.05
N LEU A 3 21.48 20.31 -1.74
CA LEU A 3 20.05 20.44 -2.00
C LEU A 3 19.34 19.28 -1.33
N ASN A 4 18.33 19.56 -0.54
CA ASN A 4 17.47 18.57 0.11
C ASN A 4 16.00 18.89 -0.19
N TYR A 5 15.47 18.24 -1.22
CA TYR A 5 14.06 18.24 -1.61
C TYR A 5 13.38 16.91 -1.27
N ALA A 6 13.92 16.17 -0.28
CA ALA A 6 13.40 14.87 0.11
C ALA A 6 12.65 14.93 1.45
N ARG A 7 13.35 15.05 2.58
CA ARG A 7 12.76 15.17 3.93
C ARG A 7 13.70 15.93 4.87
N ASP A 8 13.14 16.61 5.87
CA ASP A 8 13.86 17.42 6.87
C ASP A 8 14.85 16.61 7.69
N LEU A 9 14.45 15.46 8.21
CA LEU A 9 15.24 14.62 9.11
C LEU A 9 16.41 13.86 8.45
N LEU A 10 16.62 14.02 7.14
CA LEU A 10 17.76 13.41 6.44
C LEU A 10 19.06 14.15 6.68
N VAL A 11 19.01 15.38 7.17
CA VAL A 11 20.16 16.24 7.45
C VAL A 11 20.09 16.66 8.91
N ASN A 12 21.18 16.45 9.65
CA ASN A 12 21.27 16.96 11.02
C ASN A 12 21.48 18.47 10.99
N ASP A 13 20.63 19.22 11.66
CA ASP A 13 20.65 20.69 11.66
C ASP A 13 21.91 21.27 12.31
N ASP A 14 22.42 20.67 13.40
CA ASP A 14 23.63 21.15 14.09
C ASP A 14 24.87 20.96 13.21
N ASP A 15 25.01 19.79 12.58
CA ASP A 15 26.11 19.50 11.67
C ASP A 15 26.05 20.39 10.44
N MET A 16 24.85 20.70 9.93
CA MET A 16 24.66 21.62 8.80
C MET A 16 25.05 23.05 9.18
N ALA A 17 24.68 23.52 10.38
CA ALA A 17 25.05 24.84 10.87
C ALA A 17 26.57 24.97 10.98
N GLU A 18 27.27 23.96 11.49
CA GLU A 18 28.73 23.93 11.56
C GLU A 18 29.37 23.93 10.16
N ALA A 19 28.85 23.13 9.25
CA ALA A 19 29.34 23.02 7.89
C ALA A 19 29.17 24.34 7.09
N LEU A 20 28.09 25.05 7.32
CA LEU A 20 27.87 26.40 6.73
C LEU A 20 28.83 27.41 7.36
N LYS A 21 28.96 27.45 8.69
CA LYS A 21 29.84 28.37 9.42
C LYS A 21 31.32 28.17 9.06
N SER A 22 31.74 26.93 8.90
CA SER A 22 33.14 26.62 8.52
C SER A 22 33.41 26.84 7.03
N GLY A 23 32.38 27.11 6.21
CA GLY A 23 32.50 27.28 4.76
C GLY A 23 32.66 25.97 3.98
N LYS A 24 32.60 24.80 4.66
CA LYS A 24 32.60 23.48 4.02
C LYS A 24 31.38 23.32 3.10
N VAL A 25 30.23 23.82 3.52
CA VAL A 25 29.03 23.97 2.71
C VAL A 25 28.77 25.46 2.50
N LYS A 26 28.74 25.89 1.24
CA LYS A 26 28.49 27.31 0.91
C LYS A 26 27.03 27.70 0.95
N LYS A 27 26.14 26.77 0.56
CA LYS A 27 24.68 26.97 0.54
C LYS A 27 24.01 25.66 0.82
N TYR A 28 22.93 25.70 1.64
CA TYR A 28 21.98 24.64 1.86
C TYR A 28 20.59 25.08 1.38
N ILE A 29 20.01 24.32 0.44
CA ILE A 29 18.70 24.64 -0.16
C ILE A 29 17.75 23.52 0.23
N THR A 30 16.61 23.86 0.83
CA THR A 30 15.62 22.90 1.29
C THR A 30 14.19 23.42 1.13
N ASP A 31 13.25 22.52 0.85
CA ASP A 31 11.82 22.76 0.86
C ASP A 31 11.12 22.22 2.13
N PHE A 32 11.91 21.78 3.12
CA PHE A 32 11.46 21.42 4.48
C PHE A 32 12.14 22.32 5.54
N PRO A 33 11.93 23.66 5.50
CA PRO A 33 12.51 24.52 6.48
C PRO A 33 11.85 24.33 7.85
N ASN A 34 12.65 24.36 8.90
CA ASN A 34 12.21 24.49 10.27
C ASN A 34 12.73 25.79 10.88
N ALA A 35 12.34 26.11 12.11
CA ALA A 35 12.74 27.36 12.76
C ALA A 35 14.26 27.51 12.88
N LYS A 36 14.99 26.40 13.07
CA LYS A 36 16.44 26.39 13.21
C LYS A 36 17.14 26.58 11.86
N THR A 37 16.77 25.80 10.85
CA THR A 37 17.36 25.90 9.52
C THR A 37 17.05 27.23 8.84
N SER A 38 15.85 27.79 9.06
CA SER A 38 15.47 29.11 8.51
C SER A 38 16.28 30.27 9.10
N ALA A 39 16.85 30.10 10.30
CA ALA A 39 17.68 31.11 10.95
C ALA A 39 19.17 31.03 10.56
N MET A 40 19.59 29.99 9.85
CA MET A 40 20.99 29.79 9.48
C MET A 40 21.38 30.66 8.29
N GLU A 41 22.51 31.37 8.40
CA GLU A 41 23.10 32.04 7.25
C GLU A 41 23.55 31.01 6.19
N GLY A 42 23.22 31.28 4.93
CA GLY A 42 23.55 30.38 3.83
C GLY A 42 22.47 29.34 3.50
N VAL A 43 21.38 29.26 4.27
CA VAL A 43 20.20 28.48 3.93
C VAL A 43 19.30 29.26 2.96
N ILE A 44 18.74 28.58 1.98
CA ILE A 44 17.67 29.06 1.10
C ILE A 44 16.48 28.11 1.28
N ALA A 45 15.44 28.62 1.89
CA ALA A 45 14.19 27.91 2.06
C ALA A 45 13.26 28.17 0.86
N THR A 46 12.68 27.11 0.31
CA THR A 46 11.65 27.19 -0.72
C THR A 46 10.35 26.56 -0.20
N PRO A 47 9.19 26.92 -0.73
CA PRO A 47 7.96 26.20 -0.40
C PRO A 47 8.01 24.76 -0.92
N HIS A 48 7.38 23.84 -0.19
CA HIS A 48 7.28 22.41 -0.56
C HIS A 48 6.11 22.20 -1.53
N LEU A 49 6.36 22.44 -2.82
CA LEU A 49 5.35 22.43 -3.88
C LEU A 49 5.60 21.38 -4.98
N GLY A 50 6.53 20.43 -4.76
CA GLY A 50 6.93 19.48 -5.80
C GLY A 50 5.79 18.61 -6.35
N ALA A 51 4.75 18.33 -5.54
CA ALA A 51 3.56 17.57 -5.94
C ALA A 51 2.28 18.43 -5.92
N SER A 52 2.36 19.74 -5.62
CA SER A 52 1.21 20.62 -5.48
C SER A 52 1.05 21.50 -6.71
N THR A 53 0.94 20.87 -7.87
CA THR A 53 0.50 21.51 -9.11
C THR A 53 -0.93 21.04 -9.41
N GLU A 54 -1.73 21.87 -10.07
CA GLU A 54 -3.11 21.52 -10.46
C GLU A 54 -3.17 20.18 -11.19
N GLU A 55 -2.30 19.97 -12.18
CA GLU A 55 -2.18 18.72 -12.91
C GLU A 55 -1.83 17.52 -11.99
N SER A 56 -0.93 17.71 -11.03
CA SER A 56 -0.53 16.64 -10.11
C SER A 56 -1.66 16.28 -9.15
N GLU A 57 -2.38 17.27 -8.62
CA GLU A 57 -3.52 17.07 -7.73
C GLU A 57 -4.67 16.35 -8.44
N ASP A 58 -5.01 16.74 -9.66
CA ASP A 58 -6.02 16.08 -10.47
C ASP A 58 -5.63 14.64 -10.80
N ASN A 59 -4.39 14.39 -11.24
CA ASN A 59 -3.91 13.05 -11.54
C ASN A 59 -3.90 12.15 -10.30
N CYS A 60 -3.50 12.67 -9.13
CA CYS A 60 -3.53 11.92 -7.87
C CYS A 60 -4.97 11.55 -7.48
N ALA A 61 -5.91 12.47 -7.64
CA ALA A 61 -7.32 12.23 -7.32
C ALA A 61 -7.92 11.14 -8.23
N VAL A 62 -7.68 11.22 -9.54
CA VAL A 62 -8.13 10.23 -10.52
C VAL A 62 -7.51 8.86 -10.25
N MET A 63 -6.18 8.79 -10.04
CA MET A 63 -5.50 7.54 -9.71
C MET A 63 -6.06 6.89 -8.44
N ALA A 64 -6.24 7.68 -7.37
CA ALA A 64 -6.78 7.17 -6.12
C ALA A 64 -8.20 6.63 -6.27
N ALA A 65 -9.05 7.32 -7.05
CA ALA A 65 -10.40 6.89 -7.34
C ALA A 65 -10.43 5.58 -8.15
N ASP A 66 -9.60 5.48 -9.18
CA ASP A 66 -9.51 4.28 -10.03
C ASP A 66 -8.96 3.08 -9.26
N GLU A 67 -7.93 3.26 -8.42
CA GLU A 67 -7.39 2.19 -7.58
C GLU A 67 -8.41 1.72 -6.54
N LEU A 68 -9.13 2.64 -5.91
CA LEU A 68 -10.19 2.31 -4.97
C LEU A 68 -11.35 1.57 -5.65
N LYS A 69 -11.77 2.03 -6.82
CA LYS A 69 -12.80 1.38 -7.63
C LYS A 69 -12.39 -0.04 -8.01
N ASP A 70 -11.17 -0.23 -8.52
CA ASP A 70 -10.65 -1.54 -8.89
C ASP A 70 -10.58 -2.48 -7.67
N TYR A 71 -10.17 -1.97 -6.51
CA TYR A 71 -10.19 -2.75 -5.27
C TYR A 71 -11.61 -3.11 -4.83
N LEU A 72 -12.56 -2.19 -4.92
CA LEU A 72 -13.95 -2.44 -4.50
C LEU A 72 -14.68 -3.40 -5.43
N GLU A 73 -14.52 -3.25 -6.74
CA GLU A 73 -15.24 -4.01 -7.76
C GLU A 73 -14.56 -5.34 -8.12
N ASN A 74 -13.22 -5.39 -8.11
CA ASN A 74 -12.45 -6.54 -8.57
C ASN A 74 -11.55 -7.16 -7.51
N GLY A 75 -11.32 -6.50 -6.38
CA GLY A 75 -10.42 -6.96 -5.33
C GLY A 75 -8.93 -6.75 -5.64
N ASN A 76 -8.58 -6.11 -6.74
CA ASN A 76 -7.19 -5.88 -7.09
C ASN A 76 -6.54 -4.87 -6.15
N ILE A 77 -5.28 -5.09 -5.80
CA ILE A 77 -4.48 -4.18 -4.95
C ILE A 77 -3.35 -3.60 -5.79
N LYS A 78 -3.32 -2.27 -5.88
CA LYS A 78 -2.24 -1.47 -6.49
C LYS A 78 -1.73 -0.46 -5.48
N ASN A 79 -0.44 -0.17 -5.50
CA ASN A 79 0.21 0.88 -4.71
C ASN A 79 -0.09 0.89 -3.19
N SER A 80 -0.52 -0.23 -2.62
CA SER A 80 -0.77 -0.32 -1.18
C SER A 80 0.52 -0.20 -0.37
N VAL A 81 0.46 0.52 0.75
CA VAL A 81 1.61 0.73 1.65
C VAL A 81 2.00 -0.57 2.36
N ASN A 82 1.04 -1.36 2.81
CA ASN A 82 1.25 -2.52 3.66
C ASN A 82 0.95 -3.87 2.99
N TYR A 83 0.11 -3.91 1.96
CA TYR A 83 -0.17 -5.14 1.22
C TYR A 83 0.60 -5.20 -0.10
N PRO A 84 0.95 -6.39 -0.60
CA PRO A 84 1.59 -6.55 -1.89
C PRO A 84 0.62 -6.22 -3.04
N ALA A 85 1.14 -5.81 -4.18
CA ALA A 85 0.35 -5.71 -5.39
C ALA A 85 -0.18 -7.10 -5.78
N CYS A 86 -1.49 -7.19 -6.03
CA CYS A 86 -2.18 -8.42 -6.41
C CYS A 86 -3.26 -8.06 -7.42
N ASP A 87 -3.18 -8.61 -8.61
CA ASP A 87 -4.08 -8.30 -9.72
C ASP A 87 -4.51 -9.61 -10.40
N MET A 88 -5.81 -9.80 -10.54
CA MET A 88 -6.45 -10.90 -11.28
C MET A 88 -7.39 -10.35 -12.38
N GLY A 89 -7.23 -9.07 -12.72
CA GLY A 89 -8.07 -8.40 -13.70
C GLY A 89 -9.52 -8.18 -13.25
N ILE A 90 -10.36 -7.84 -14.22
CA ILE A 90 -11.79 -7.58 -13.98
C ILE A 90 -12.48 -8.88 -13.56
N CYS A 91 -13.28 -8.81 -12.49
CA CYS A 91 -14.03 -9.95 -11.98
C CYS A 91 -15.20 -10.31 -12.92
N GLN A 92 -15.03 -11.39 -13.69
CA GLN A 92 -16.04 -11.90 -14.62
C GLN A 92 -16.66 -13.24 -14.19
N VAL A 93 -16.21 -13.81 -13.06
CA VAL A 93 -16.65 -15.10 -12.54
C VAL A 93 -17.92 -14.98 -11.68
N ALA A 94 -18.52 -16.11 -11.31
CA ALA A 94 -19.70 -16.17 -10.47
C ALA A 94 -19.41 -15.72 -9.02
N GLY A 95 -18.25 -16.10 -8.49
CA GLY A 95 -17.80 -15.71 -7.14
C GLY A 95 -16.35 -15.26 -7.14
N ARG A 96 -16.05 -14.17 -6.43
CA ARG A 96 -14.68 -13.74 -6.12
C ARG A 96 -14.58 -13.33 -4.66
N ILE A 97 -13.58 -13.87 -3.96
CA ILE A 97 -13.29 -13.50 -2.57
C ILE A 97 -11.85 -13.03 -2.42
N GLY A 98 -11.66 -12.01 -1.61
CA GLY A 98 -10.36 -11.48 -1.21
C GLY A 98 -10.10 -11.74 0.26
N LEU A 99 -8.95 -12.31 0.59
CA LEU A 99 -8.54 -12.72 1.92
C LEU A 99 -7.31 -11.95 2.36
N LEU A 100 -7.46 -11.12 3.38
CA LEU A 100 -6.35 -10.41 4.01
C LEU A 100 -5.93 -11.22 5.25
N HIS A 101 -4.68 -11.67 5.29
CA HIS A 101 -4.24 -12.58 6.35
C HIS A 101 -2.76 -12.43 6.70
N ALA A 102 -2.34 -13.06 7.80
CA ALA A 102 -0.95 -13.17 8.17
C ALA A 102 -0.18 -14.05 7.18
N ASN A 103 1.07 -13.70 6.91
CA ASN A 103 1.98 -14.52 6.12
C ASN A 103 2.61 -15.60 7.02
N ILE A 104 1.86 -16.65 7.30
CA ILE A 104 2.26 -17.77 8.17
C ILE A 104 2.11 -19.11 7.46
N PRO A 105 2.86 -20.15 7.90
CA PRO A 105 2.78 -21.48 7.31
C PRO A 105 1.35 -22.05 7.31
N ASN A 106 1.05 -22.85 6.29
CA ASN A 106 -0.23 -23.56 6.12
C ASN A 106 -1.49 -22.69 5.98
N MET A 107 -1.37 -21.38 5.76
CA MET A 107 -2.54 -20.52 5.56
C MET A 107 -3.33 -20.94 4.30
N ILE A 108 -2.64 -21.09 3.18
CA ILE A 108 -3.27 -21.50 1.91
C ILE A 108 -3.89 -22.91 2.04
N GLY A 109 -3.22 -23.83 2.71
CA GLY A 109 -3.75 -25.18 2.95
C GLY A 109 -5.08 -25.16 3.72
N GLN A 110 -5.19 -24.33 4.76
CA GLN A 110 -6.44 -24.16 5.52
C GLN A 110 -7.54 -23.55 4.65
N ILE A 111 -7.23 -22.50 3.89
CA ILE A 111 -8.18 -21.81 3.00
C ILE A 111 -8.75 -22.80 1.97
N THR A 112 -7.88 -23.52 1.26
CA THR A 112 -8.30 -24.48 0.22
C THR A 112 -9.06 -25.67 0.79
N SER A 113 -8.67 -26.16 1.98
CA SER A 113 -9.38 -27.26 2.66
C SER A 113 -10.79 -26.88 3.07
N ILE A 114 -11.01 -25.66 3.55
CA ILE A 114 -12.36 -25.17 3.90
C ILE A 114 -13.22 -25.08 2.64
N LEU A 115 -12.72 -24.47 1.56
CA LEU A 115 -13.47 -24.36 0.32
C LEU A 115 -13.82 -25.74 -0.27
N ALA A 116 -12.87 -26.68 -0.24
CA ALA A 116 -13.11 -28.06 -0.68
C ALA A 116 -14.17 -28.79 0.18
N ALA A 117 -14.14 -28.60 1.51
CA ALA A 117 -15.14 -29.20 2.41
C ALA A 117 -16.56 -28.65 2.16
N GLU A 118 -16.68 -27.38 1.73
CA GLU A 118 -17.94 -26.75 1.34
C GLU A 118 -18.36 -27.08 -0.10
N GLY A 119 -17.57 -27.89 -0.82
CA GLY A 119 -17.81 -28.28 -2.22
C GLY A 119 -17.67 -27.11 -3.18
N ILE A 120 -16.83 -26.13 -2.86
CA ILE A 120 -16.57 -24.94 -3.69
C ILE A 120 -15.29 -25.19 -4.49
N ASN A 121 -15.40 -25.11 -5.82
CA ASN A 121 -14.25 -25.23 -6.71
C ASN A 121 -13.59 -23.86 -6.95
N ILE A 122 -12.25 -23.85 -6.96
CA ILE A 122 -11.43 -22.66 -7.20
C ILE A 122 -11.06 -22.66 -8.69
N ALA A 123 -11.54 -21.67 -9.44
CA ALA A 123 -11.21 -21.48 -10.85
C ALA A 123 -9.82 -20.85 -11.04
N ASN A 124 -9.48 -19.88 -10.18
CA ASN A 124 -8.17 -19.22 -10.21
C ASN A 124 -7.79 -18.71 -8.82
N MET A 125 -6.50 -18.62 -8.54
CA MET A 125 -5.98 -18.16 -7.26
C MET A 125 -4.68 -17.40 -7.44
N THR A 126 -4.58 -16.26 -6.79
CA THR A 126 -3.33 -15.51 -6.63
C THR A 126 -3.10 -15.22 -5.15
N ASN A 127 -1.94 -15.63 -4.63
CA ASN A 127 -1.47 -15.26 -3.30
C ASN A 127 -0.18 -14.48 -3.39
N LYS A 128 -0.14 -13.33 -2.76
CA LYS A 128 1.04 -12.47 -2.67
C LYS A 128 1.29 -12.10 -1.21
N SER A 129 2.56 -12.00 -0.84
CA SER A 129 2.96 -11.62 0.51
C SER A 129 3.97 -10.46 0.49
N ARG A 130 3.92 -9.66 1.55
CA ARG A 130 4.91 -8.63 1.87
C ARG A 130 5.11 -8.65 3.39
N ASP A 131 6.32 -8.97 3.82
CA ASP A 131 6.69 -9.11 5.23
C ASP A 131 5.71 -10.04 5.98
N LYS A 132 5.00 -9.54 6.96
CA LYS A 132 4.05 -10.28 7.78
C LYS A 132 2.62 -10.32 7.24
N TYR A 133 2.34 -9.64 6.13
CA TYR A 133 1.01 -9.57 5.52
C TYR A 133 0.96 -10.36 4.22
N ALA A 134 -0.17 -10.98 3.98
CA ALA A 134 -0.46 -11.63 2.71
C ALA A 134 -1.89 -11.32 2.26
N TYR A 135 -2.08 -11.31 0.96
CA TYR A 135 -3.37 -11.18 0.31
C TYR A 135 -3.57 -12.32 -0.67
N THR A 136 -4.68 -13.04 -0.51
CA THR A 136 -5.10 -14.08 -1.43
C THR A 136 -6.38 -13.64 -2.11
N LEU A 137 -6.40 -13.65 -3.44
CA LEU A 137 -7.56 -13.40 -4.26
C LEU A 137 -7.94 -14.72 -4.95
N LEU A 138 -9.21 -15.11 -4.84
CA LEU A 138 -9.74 -16.38 -5.34
C LEU A 138 -10.94 -16.12 -6.25
N ASP A 139 -10.91 -16.71 -7.44
CA ASP A 139 -12.05 -16.87 -8.31
C ASP A 139 -12.68 -18.23 -8.06
N LEU A 140 -13.99 -18.24 -7.85
CA LEU A 140 -14.79 -19.41 -7.56
C LEU A 140 -15.72 -19.72 -8.75
N GLU A 141 -15.96 -20.98 -9.02
CA GLU A 141 -16.92 -21.39 -10.07
C GLU A 141 -18.36 -21.08 -9.67
N ASP A 142 -18.66 -21.10 -8.37
CA ASP A 142 -19.97 -20.78 -7.79
C ASP A 142 -19.87 -19.54 -6.86
N PRO A 143 -21.00 -18.88 -6.56
CA PRO A 143 -21.04 -17.81 -5.54
C PRO A 143 -20.51 -18.30 -4.18
N ALA A 144 -19.84 -17.38 -3.46
CA ALA A 144 -19.32 -17.68 -2.14
C ALA A 144 -20.45 -17.93 -1.14
N LYS A 145 -20.49 -19.13 -0.56
CA LYS A 145 -21.48 -19.50 0.47
C LYS A 145 -21.18 -18.81 1.80
N ALA A 146 -22.21 -18.37 2.52
CA ALA A 146 -22.06 -17.70 3.81
C ALA A 146 -21.33 -18.56 4.85
N GLU A 147 -21.58 -19.89 4.85
CA GLU A 147 -20.93 -20.86 5.73
C GLU A 147 -19.43 -20.92 5.47
N ALA A 148 -19.01 -20.96 4.20
CA ALA A 148 -17.60 -20.95 3.82
C ALA A 148 -16.91 -19.66 4.27
N VAL A 149 -17.53 -18.49 4.05
CA VAL A 149 -17.03 -17.20 4.53
C VAL A 149 -16.84 -17.21 6.05
N SER A 150 -17.85 -17.69 6.81
CA SER A 150 -17.78 -17.79 8.27
C SER A 150 -16.66 -18.72 8.75
N HIS A 151 -16.40 -19.81 8.03
CA HIS A 151 -15.30 -20.73 8.38
C HIS A 151 -13.92 -20.11 8.06
N LEU A 152 -13.80 -19.41 6.94
CA LEU A 152 -12.58 -18.70 6.58
C LEU A 152 -12.22 -17.59 7.58
N GLU A 153 -13.21 -16.85 8.07
CA GLU A 153 -13.01 -15.81 9.08
C GLU A 153 -12.46 -16.34 10.42
N LYS A 154 -12.71 -17.62 10.72
CA LYS A 154 -12.24 -18.26 11.96
C LYS A 154 -10.80 -18.79 11.88
N ILE A 155 -10.17 -18.76 10.71
CA ILE A 155 -8.77 -19.21 10.59
C ILE A 155 -7.88 -18.29 11.45
N ASN A 156 -7.04 -18.89 12.27
CA ASN A 156 -6.07 -18.10 13.04
C ASN A 156 -5.11 -17.37 12.12
N GLY A 157 -5.02 -16.04 12.24
CA GLY A 157 -4.24 -15.19 11.36
C GLY A 157 -5.01 -14.64 10.17
N MET A 158 -6.32 -14.92 10.03
CA MET A 158 -7.18 -14.23 9.09
C MET A 158 -7.57 -12.87 9.67
N TYR A 159 -7.35 -11.81 8.90
CA TYR A 159 -7.70 -10.43 9.29
C TYR A 159 -9.06 -10.01 8.73
N LYS A 160 -9.31 -10.37 7.47
CA LYS A 160 -10.56 -9.98 6.78
C LYS A 160 -10.85 -10.92 5.63
N VAL A 161 -12.10 -11.35 5.52
CA VAL A 161 -12.66 -11.98 4.32
C VAL A 161 -13.58 -10.97 3.65
N ARG A 162 -13.39 -10.75 2.35
CA ARG A 162 -14.25 -9.89 1.53
C ARG A 162 -14.88 -10.71 0.42
N VAL A 163 -16.18 -10.76 0.37
CA VAL A 163 -16.91 -11.19 -0.83
C VAL A 163 -16.95 -9.98 -1.77
N ILE A 164 -16.32 -10.12 -2.94
CA ILE A 164 -16.27 -9.10 -3.98
C ILE A 164 -17.43 -9.31 -4.93
N LYS A 165 -17.65 -10.57 -5.28
CA LYS A 165 -18.79 -11.01 -6.06
C LYS A 165 -19.26 -12.36 -5.53
N GLY A 166 -20.59 -12.52 -5.38
CA GLY A 166 -21.21 -13.73 -4.87
C GLY A 166 -22.73 -13.62 -4.86
#